data_8057e80c5f88ebb0bdd5a2501227d7ad
#
_entry.id   8057e80c5f88ebb0bdd5a2501227d7ad
#
_cell.length_a   1.000
_cell.length_b   1.000
_cell.length_c   1.000
_cell.angle_alpha   90.00
_cell.angle_beta   90.00
_cell.angle_gamma   90.00
#
_symmetry.space_group_name_H-M   'P 1'
#
loop_
_entity.id
_entity.type
_entity.pdbx_description
1 polymer ?
#
loop_
_entity_poly.entity_id
_entity_poly.type
_entity_poly.pdbx_seq_one_letter_code
_entity_poly.pdbx_strand_id
1 'polypeptide(L)'
;MVELWERQPRERDPAYYCKQIYIKEIKTDRTLQKVIDFIKTLPKNDSEKQKYDYKGHLIEIPSLSQIQNWSKKYQWNQALTDYTNYLSRLDQEKDEERYDETNDSIKNGLEQDLKEIDEYSKELHDSDYSLSTKINLKYTLARARDLTIKNLRLSHGRSTSISESNDKVKVDAELQYSGLKDLAEAFNEGKRKYLKKQ
;
A
#
# COMPACT_ATOMS: atom_id res chain seq x y z
N MET A 1 16.11 24.05 5.71
CA MET A 1 17.44 23.40 5.67
C MET A 1 17.45 22.63 4.37
N VAL A 2 18.53 22.72 3.56
CA VAL A 2 18.63 21.97 2.29
C VAL A 2 19.07 20.55 2.61
N GLU A 3 18.35 19.56 2.11
CA GLU A 3 18.67 18.15 2.35
C GLU A 3 19.98 17.76 1.63
N LEU A 4 20.78 16.86 2.22
CA LEU A 4 22.10 16.52 1.67
C LEU A 4 22.05 15.90 0.27
N TRP A 5 20.98 15.21 -0.08
CA TRP A 5 20.79 14.66 -1.44
C TRP A 5 20.34 15.70 -2.47
N GLU A 6 19.91 16.87 -2.03
CA GLU A 6 19.60 18.00 -2.89
C GLU A 6 20.87 18.76 -3.24
N ARG A 7 20.71 19.76 -4.11
CA ARG A 7 21.85 20.60 -4.50
C ARG A 7 22.31 21.47 -3.35
N GLN A 8 23.56 21.29 -2.94
CA GLN A 8 24.15 22.06 -1.86
C GLN A 8 24.59 23.46 -2.29
N PRO A 9 24.62 24.45 -1.40
CA PRO A 9 25.16 25.77 -1.69
C PRO A 9 26.58 25.65 -2.25
N ARG A 10 26.84 26.32 -3.38
CA ARG A 10 28.13 26.30 -4.09
C ARG A 10 28.51 24.93 -4.71
N GLU A 11 27.62 23.99 -4.76
CA GLU A 11 27.81 22.74 -5.50
C GLU A 11 27.70 23.04 -7.01
N ARG A 12 28.76 22.69 -7.75
CA ARG A 12 28.80 22.88 -9.21
C ARG A 12 27.92 21.83 -9.90
N ASP A 13 27.36 22.18 -11.05
CA ASP A 13 26.46 21.29 -11.82
C ASP A 13 27.05 19.89 -12.04
N PRO A 14 28.30 19.71 -12.52
CA PRO A 14 28.86 18.39 -12.72
C PRO A 14 28.93 17.56 -11.43
N ALA A 15 29.28 18.18 -10.29
CA ALA A 15 29.34 17.48 -8.99
C ALA A 15 27.96 17.06 -8.53
N TYR A 16 26.95 17.91 -8.69
CA TYR A 16 25.58 17.62 -8.35
C TYR A 16 25.00 16.46 -9.18
N TYR A 17 25.17 16.50 -10.51
CA TYR A 17 24.66 15.43 -11.37
C TYR A 17 25.36 14.09 -11.11
N CYS A 18 26.66 14.08 -10.88
CA CYS A 18 27.38 12.89 -10.48
C CYS A 18 26.88 12.34 -9.12
N LYS A 19 26.53 13.21 -8.17
CA LYS A 19 25.88 12.82 -6.90
C LYS A 19 24.50 12.19 -7.15
N GLN A 20 23.67 12.78 -8.02
CA GLN A 20 22.37 12.21 -8.36
C GLN A 20 22.49 10.82 -8.99
N ILE A 21 23.46 10.63 -9.90
CA ILE A 21 23.75 9.31 -10.48
C ILE A 21 24.15 8.32 -9.39
N TYR A 22 25.07 8.71 -8.50
CA TYR A 22 25.52 7.87 -7.39
C TYR A 22 24.39 7.43 -6.46
N ILE A 23 23.48 8.35 -6.12
CA ILE A 23 22.39 8.11 -5.18
C ILE A 23 21.22 7.34 -5.84
N LYS A 24 20.79 7.76 -7.04
CA LYS A 24 19.52 7.30 -7.64
C LYS A 24 19.68 6.22 -8.69
N GLU A 25 20.75 6.24 -9.48
CA GLU A 25 20.88 5.34 -10.64
C GLU A 25 21.67 4.08 -10.28
N ILE A 26 22.71 4.18 -9.43
CA ILE A 26 23.52 3.03 -9.04
C ILE A 26 22.87 2.33 -7.86
N LYS A 27 22.20 1.20 -8.10
CA LYS A 27 21.45 0.47 -7.07
C LYS A 27 22.29 -0.56 -6.30
N THR A 28 23.24 -1.19 -6.97
CA THR A 28 24.06 -2.29 -6.40
C THR A 28 25.54 -1.98 -6.48
N ASP A 29 26.31 -2.46 -5.49
CA ASP A 29 27.77 -2.31 -5.42
C ASP A 29 28.25 -0.89 -5.76
N ARG A 30 27.70 0.09 -5.06
CA ARG A 30 27.97 1.50 -5.32
C ARG A 30 29.42 1.84 -5.16
N THR A 31 30.09 2.11 -6.27
CA THR A 31 31.45 2.62 -6.31
C THR A 31 31.50 3.92 -7.12
N LEU A 32 32.47 4.77 -6.81
CA LEU A 32 32.64 6.02 -7.55
C LEU A 32 33.03 5.76 -9.02
N GLN A 33 33.69 4.63 -9.30
CA GLN A 33 33.99 4.21 -10.67
C GLN A 33 32.71 3.93 -11.48
N LYS A 34 31.68 3.32 -10.87
CA LYS A 34 30.39 3.08 -11.54
C LYS A 34 29.68 4.37 -11.96
N VAL A 35 29.93 5.49 -11.30
CA VAL A 35 29.41 6.80 -11.76
C VAL A 35 30.00 7.16 -13.13
N ILE A 36 31.31 6.99 -13.30
CA ILE A 36 32.00 7.22 -14.57
C ILE A 36 31.47 6.29 -15.64
N ASP A 37 31.36 5.00 -15.30
CA ASP A 37 30.90 3.98 -16.24
C ASP A 37 29.45 4.22 -16.65
N PHE A 38 28.59 4.64 -15.74
CA PHE A 38 27.22 5.03 -16.04
C PHE A 38 27.17 6.24 -17.00
N ILE A 39 27.96 7.29 -16.75
CA ILE A 39 28.01 8.47 -17.63
C ILE A 39 28.39 8.04 -19.06
N LYS A 40 29.30 7.10 -19.23
CA LYS A 40 29.71 6.60 -20.56
C LYS A 40 28.59 5.87 -21.31
N THR A 41 27.56 5.39 -20.62
CA THR A 41 26.38 4.75 -21.25
C THR A 41 25.33 5.74 -21.70
N LEU A 42 25.41 7.00 -21.26
CA LEU A 42 24.47 8.05 -21.64
C LEU A 42 24.63 8.47 -23.12
N PRO A 43 23.57 9.02 -23.72
CA PRO A 43 23.66 9.57 -25.07
C PRO A 43 24.73 10.67 -25.15
N LYS A 44 25.57 10.61 -26.19
CA LYS A 44 26.54 11.67 -26.47
C LYS A 44 25.83 12.83 -27.14
N ASN A 45 26.25 14.03 -26.81
CA ASN A 45 25.82 15.23 -27.53
C ASN A 45 26.58 15.32 -28.87
N ASP A 46 25.85 15.38 -29.98
CA ASP A 46 26.43 15.47 -31.32
C ASP A 46 27.17 16.78 -31.58
N SER A 47 26.74 17.86 -30.91
CA SER A 47 27.33 19.19 -31.05
C SER A 47 28.56 19.40 -30.15
N GLU A 48 28.64 18.68 -29.03
CA GLU A 48 29.72 18.80 -28.05
C GLU A 48 30.33 17.42 -27.76
N LYS A 49 31.32 17.02 -28.55
CA LYS A 49 31.89 15.66 -28.65
C LYS A 49 32.34 14.97 -27.33
N GLN A 50 32.41 15.71 -26.23
CA GLN A 50 32.87 15.21 -24.92
C GLN A 50 31.79 15.27 -23.83
N LYS A 51 30.57 15.68 -24.17
CA LYS A 51 29.49 15.82 -23.22
C LYS A 51 28.41 14.76 -23.44
N TYR A 52 27.85 14.32 -22.36
CA TYR A 52 26.82 13.30 -22.27
C TYR A 52 25.54 13.93 -21.70
N ASP A 53 24.40 13.52 -22.23
CA ASP A 53 23.11 14.03 -21.78
C ASP A 53 22.60 13.18 -20.59
N TYR A 54 22.45 13.81 -19.43
CA TYR A 54 21.78 13.26 -18.28
C TYR A 54 20.53 14.08 -17.98
N LYS A 55 19.35 13.57 -18.37
CA LYS A 55 18.05 14.21 -18.13
C LYS A 55 17.98 15.68 -18.62
N GLY A 56 18.51 15.94 -19.80
CA GLY A 56 18.56 17.27 -20.40
C GLY A 56 19.74 18.16 -19.93
N HIS A 57 20.68 17.59 -19.16
CA HIS A 57 21.84 18.31 -18.67
C HIS A 57 23.13 17.72 -19.23
N LEU A 58 23.96 18.57 -19.84
CA LEU A 58 25.21 18.14 -20.44
C LEU A 58 26.32 18.03 -19.39
N ILE A 59 26.85 16.82 -19.22
CA ILE A 59 27.94 16.49 -18.29
C ILE A 59 29.16 15.98 -19.05
N GLU A 60 30.33 16.44 -18.64
CA GLU A 60 31.62 15.88 -19.05
C GLU A 60 31.97 14.70 -18.13
N ILE A 61 32.74 13.73 -18.64
CA ILE A 61 33.28 12.67 -17.82
C ILE A 61 34.32 13.23 -16.84
N PRO A 62 34.04 13.22 -15.53
CA PRO A 62 35.02 13.65 -14.55
C PRO A 62 36.12 12.59 -14.35
N SER A 63 37.28 13.00 -13.89
CA SER A 63 38.27 12.07 -13.39
C SER A 63 37.83 11.44 -12.07
N LEU A 64 38.35 10.25 -11.78
CA LEU A 64 38.03 9.57 -10.51
C LEU A 64 38.43 10.40 -9.29
N SER A 65 39.58 11.12 -9.38
CA SER A 65 40.04 12.02 -8.32
C SER A 65 39.09 13.21 -8.09
N GLN A 66 38.49 13.74 -9.15
CA GLN A 66 37.47 14.78 -9.02
C GLN A 66 36.22 14.27 -8.31
N ILE A 67 35.75 13.08 -8.70
CA ILE A 67 34.58 12.46 -8.04
C ILE A 67 34.89 12.16 -6.56
N GLN A 68 36.07 11.66 -6.25
CA GLN A 68 36.49 11.40 -4.86
C GLN A 68 36.46 12.69 -4.03
N ASN A 69 36.99 13.80 -4.59
CA ASN A 69 36.98 15.10 -3.93
C ASN A 69 35.55 15.62 -3.71
N TRP A 70 34.66 15.49 -4.72
CA TRP A 70 33.27 15.89 -4.61
C TRP A 70 32.51 15.03 -3.60
N SER A 71 32.72 13.72 -3.64
CA SER A 71 32.09 12.77 -2.71
C SER A 71 32.42 13.10 -1.26
N LYS A 72 33.68 13.42 -0.97
CA LYS A 72 34.10 13.85 0.38
C LYS A 72 33.53 15.21 0.74
N LYS A 73 33.66 16.19 -0.16
CA LYS A 73 33.24 17.58 0.07
C LYS A 73 31.73 17.69 0.31
N TYR A 74 30.91 16.95 -0.44
CA TYR A 74 29.46 17.01 -0.41
C TYR A 74 28.83 15.80 0.28
N GLN A 75 29.62 15.02 1.03
CA GLN A 75 29.19 13.93 1.91
C GLN A 75 28.22 12.93 1.24
N TRP A 76 28.58 12.44 0.04
CA TRP A 76 27.68 11.60 -0.78
C TRP A 76 27.17 10.34 -0.04
N ASN A 77 28.00 9.72 0.81
CA ASN A 77 27.58 8.54 1.57
C ASN A 77 26.47 8.90 2.59
N GLN A 78 26.64 10.05 3.28
CA GLN A 78 25.61 10.54 4.20
C GLN A 78 24.35 10.91 3.42
N ALA A 79 24.49 11.63 2.31
CA ALA A 79 23.38 11.99 1.42
C ALA A 79 22.62 10.75 0.92
N LEU A 80 23.31 9.65 0.63
CA LEU A 80 22.72 8.39 0.25
C LEU A 80 21.91 7.77 1.40
N THR A 81 22.49 7.74 2.61
CA THR A 81 21.81 7.22 3.80
C THR A 81 20.54 8.03 4.09
N ASP A 82 20.63 9.35 4.08
CA ASP A 82 19.51 10.23 4.34
C ASP A 82 18.41 10.08 3.28
N TYR A 83 18.79 9.96 1.99
CA TYR A 83 17.85 9.70 0.90
C TYR A 83 17.16 8.34 1.03
N THR A 84 17.90 7.31 1.42
CA THR A 84 17.33 5.98 1.65
C THR A 84 16.33 5.99 2.82
N ASN A 85 16.67 6.67 3.91
CA ASN A 85 15.78 6.84 5.05
C ASN A 85 14.52 7.65 4.68
N TYR A 86 14.68 8.69 3.84
CA TYR A 86 13.55 9.45 3.32
C TYR A 86 12.60 8.59 2.48
N LEU A 87 13.14 7.77 1.56
CA LEU A 87 12.31 6.84 0.77
C LEU A 87 11.58 5.83 1.66
N SER A 88 12.26 5.26 2.66
CA SER A 88 11.64 4.31 3.59
C SER A 88 10.49 4.93 4.38
N ARG A 89 10.61 6.20 4.78
CA ARG A 89 9.49 6.93 5.42
C ARG A 89 8.33 7.14 4.47
N LEU A 90 8.59 7.53 3.22
CA LEU A 90 7.53 7.70 2.21
C LEU A 90 6.80 6.39 1.91
N ASP A 91 7.51 5.27 1.90
CA ASP A 91 6.89 3.96 1.70
C ASP A 91 6.03 3.57 2.91
N GLN A 92 6.50 3.84 4.15
CA GLN A 92 5.72 3.64 5.37
C GLN A 92 4.45 4.51 5.38
N GLU A 93 4.55 5.80 5.07
CA GLU A 93 3.41 6.71 4.99
C GLU A 93 2.36 6.22 3.98
N LYS A 94 2.80 5.75 2.79
CA LYS A 94 1.89 5.18 1.79
C LYS A 94 1.24 3.86 2.24
N ASP A 95 1.98 3.04 2.97
CA ASP A 95 1.44 1.78 3.50
C ASP A 95 0.42 2.07 4.61
N GLU A 96 0.65 3.09 5.45
CA GLU A 96 -0.32 3.57 6.45
C GLU A 96 -1.59 4.12 5.78
N GLU A 97 -1.45 4.98 4.75
CA GLU A 97 -2.60 5.49 3.98
C GLU A 97 -3.42 4.35 3.36
N ARG A 98 -2.77 3.37 2.73
CA ARG A 98 -3.46 2.20 2.16
C ARG A 98 -4.15 1.35 3.22
N TYR A 99 -3.52 1.22 4.40
CA TYR A 99 -4.13 0.50 5.52
C TYR A 99 -5.38 1.22 6.00
N ASP A 100 -5.34 2.53 6.15
CA ASP A 100 -6.48 3.34 6.58
C ASP A 100 -7.63 3.29 5.57
N GLU A 101 -7.34 3.46 4.26
CA GLU A 101 -8.34 3.32 3.19
C GLU A 101 -9.00 1.92 3.18
N THR A 102 -8.19 0.87 3.35
CA THR A 102 -8.68 -0.51 3.40
C THR A 102 -9.56 -0.72 4.64
N ASN A 103 -9.14 -0.20 5.79
CA ASN A 103 -9.88 -0.32 7.03
C ASN A 103 -11.22 0.43 6.99
N ASP A 104 -11.24 1.62 6.39
CA ASP A 104 -12.48 2.38 6.17
C ASP A 104 -13.44 1.68 5.19
N SER A 105 -12.90 1.06 4.14
CA SER A 105 -13.70 0.23 3.23
C SER A 105 -14.33 -0.96 3.94
N ILE A 106 -13.57 -1.65 4.80
CA ILE A 106 -14.06 -2.77 5.62
C ILE A 106 -15.16 -2.30 6.58
N LYS A 107 -14.97 -1.16 7.27
CA LYS A 107 -15.98 -0.59 8.16
C LYS A 107 -17.29 -0.31 7.44
N ASN A 108 -17.20 0.38 6.30
CA ASN A 108 -18.37 0.72 5.50
C ASN A 108 -19.10 -0.54 5.01
N GLY A 109 -18.36 -1.60 4.60
CA GLY A 109 -18.93 -2.90 4.24
C GLY A 109 -19.69 -3.55 5.42
N LEU A 110 -19.06 -3.60 6.60
CA LEU A 110 -19.68 -4.17 7.80
C LEU A 110 -20.91 -3.39 8.27
N GLU A 111 -20.94 -2.07 8.14
CA GLU A 111 -22.10 -1.24 8.42
C GLU A 111 -23.24 -1.51 7.43
N GLN A 112 -22.91 -1.73 6.16
CA GLN A 112 -23.87 -2.12 5.14
C GLN A 112 -24.46 -3.51 5.45
N ASP A 113 -23.63 -4.49 5.79
CA ASP A 113 -24.06 -5.83 6.19
C ASP A 113 -25.04 -5.79 7.38
N LEU A 114 -24.77 -4.93 8.37
CA LEU A 114 -25.69 -4.77 9.51
C LEU A 114 -27.08 -4.26 9.08
N LYS A 115 -27.12 -3.30 8.16
CA LYS A 115 -28.39 -2.78 7.63
C LYS A 115 -29.16 -3.88 6.90
N GLU A 116 -28.49 -4.66 6.06
CA GLU A 116 -29.09 -5.77 5.33
C GLU A 116 -29.62 -6.87 6.27
N ILE A 117 -28.86 -7.21 7.32
CA ILE A 117 -29.32 -8.15 8.35
C ILE A 117 -30.58 -7.65 9.07
N ASP A 118 -30.64 -6.35 9.39
CA ASP A 118 -31.80 -5.73 10.02
C ASP A 118 -33.03 -5.70 9.07
N GLU A 119 -32.83 -5.48 7.79
CA GLU A 119 -33.87 -5.54 6.76
C GLU A 119 -34.40 -6.98 6.59
N TYR A 120 -33.53 -7.98 6.46
CA TYR A 120 -33.94 -9.40 6.41
C TYR A 120 -34.67 -9.83 7.68
N SER A 121 -34.31 -9.30 8.84
CA SER A 121 -35.00 -9.58 10.09
C SER A 121 -36.45 -9.08 10.08
N LYS A 122 -36.71 -7.91 9.47
CA LYS A 122 -38.05 -7.35 9.28
C LYS A 122 -38.88 -8.17 8.28
N GLU A 123 -38.29 -8.45 7.09
CA GLU A 123 -38.95 -9.27 6.08
C GLU A 123 -39.32 -10.68 6.60
N LEU A 124 -38.45 -11.25 7.41
CA LEU A 124 -38.71 -12.54 8.04
C LEU A 124 -39.93 -12.50 8.99
N HIS A 125 -40.10 -11.39 9.70
CA HIS A 125 -41.26 -11.20 10.59
C HIS A 125 -42.57 -11.25 9.83
N ASP A 126 -42.61 -10.59 8.67
CA ASP A 126 -43.81 -10.43 7.84
C ASP A 126 -44.02 -11.59 6.84
N SER A 127 -43.11 -12.55 6.78
CA SER A 127 -43.19 -13.70 5.86
C SER A 127 -44.17 -14.79 6.30
N ASP A 128 -44.71 -15.56 5.35
CA ASP A 128 -45.59 -16.70 5.58
C ASP A 128 -44.85 -18.03 5.86
N TYR A 129 -43.57 -17.95 6.25
CA TYR A 129 -42.79 -19.15 6.59
C TYR A 129 -43.36 -19.88 7.83
N SER A 130 -43.16 -21.21 7.86
CA SER A 130 -43.49 -21.99 9.04
C SER A 130 -42.76 -21.50 10.29
N LEU A 131 -43.35 -21.66 11.47
CA LEU A 131 -42.75 -21.23 12.73
C LEU A 131 -41.34 -21.82 12.94
N SER A 132 -41.13 -23.08 12.59
CA SER A 132 -39.81 -23.72 12.67
C SER A 132 -38.78 -23.07 11.77
N THR A 133 -39.17 -22.74 10.54
CA THR A 133 -38.29 -22.00 9.59
C THR A 133 -37.95 -20.60 10.10
N LYS A 134 -38.96 -19.88 10.63
CA LYS A 134 -38.75 -18.56 11.22
C LYS A 134 -37.77 -18.58 12.39
N ILE A 135 -37.87 -19.59 13.28
CA ILE A 135 -36.96 -19.74 14.42
C ILE A 135 -35.52 -19.97 13.94
N ASN A 136 -35.31 -20.91 12.99
CA ASN A 136 -33.98 -21.21 12.47
C ASN A 136 -33.35 -20.02 11.78
N LEU A 137 -34.10 -19.29 10.96
CA LEU A 137 -33.62 -18.11 10.27
C LEU A 137 -33.31 -16.96 11.25
N LYS A 138 -34.14 -16.72 12.26
CA LYS A 138 -33.86 -15.74 13.33
C LYS A 138 -32.57 -16.06 14.08
N TYR A 139 -32.33 -17.33 14.40
CA TYR A 139 -31.07 -17.73 15.04
C TYR A 139 -29.86 -17.46 14.16
N THR A 140 -29.95 -17.76 12.87
CA THR A 140 -28.89 -17.54 11.89
C THR A 140 -28.58 -16.02 11.72
N LEU A 141 -29.64 -15.20 11.60
CA LEU A 141 -29.49 -13.74 11.50
C LEU A 141 -28.89 -13.13 12.78
N ALA A 142 -29.33 -13.58 13.96
CA ALA A 142 -28.74 -13.14 15.23
C ALA A 142 -27.26 -13.48 15.31
N ARG A 143 -26.85 -14.67 14.89
CA ARG A 143 -25.42 -15.05 14.86
C ARG A 143 -24.63 -14.24 13.85
N ALA A 144 -25.16 -13.97 12.66
CA ALA A 144 -24.52 -13.12 11.66
C ALA A 144 -24.34 -11.70 12.21
N ARG A 145 -25.37 -11.13 12.84
CA ARG A 145 -25.31 -9.81 13.46
C ARG A 145 -24.23 -9.71 14.54
N ASP A 146 -24.15 -10.71 15.44
CA ASP A 146 -23.14 -10.73 16.50
C ASP A 146 -21.73 -10.79 15.93
N LEU A 147 -21.50 -11.57 14.87
CA LEU A 147 -20.22 -11.64 14.17
C LEU A 147 -19.87 -10.29 13.49
N THR A 148 -20.81 -9.68 12.80
CA THR A 148 -20.60 -8.39 12.13
C THR A 148 -20.29 -7.29 13.16
N ILE A 149 -21.02 -7.23 14.28
CA ILE A 149 -20.74 -6.28 15.37
C ILE A 149 -19.35 -6.52 15.97
N LYS A 150 -18.96 -7.78 16.17
CA LYS A 150 -17.63 -8.12 16.67
C LYS A 150 -16.54 -7.65 15.73
N ASN A 151 -16.68 -7.89 14.43
CA ASN A 151 -15.72 -7.47 13.42
C ASN A 151 -15.64 -5.94 13.31
N LEU A 152 -16.78 -5.25 13.37
CA LEU A 152 -16.83 -3.80 13.40
C LEU A 152 -16.09 -3.21 14.61
N ARG A 153 -16.26 -3.79 15.79
CA ARG A 153 -15.52 -3.39 17.00
C ARG A 153 -14.01 -3.56 16.83
N LEU A 154 -13.58 -4.66 16.20
CA LEU A 154 -12.17 -4.92 15.91
C LEU A 154 -11.61 -3.89 14.92
N SER A 155 -12.36 -3.56 13.86
CA SER A 155 -11.94 -2.56 12.86
C SER A 155 -11.85 -1.14 13.45
N HIS A 156 -12.57 -0.84 14.53
CA HIS A 156 -12.46 0.43 15.26
C HIS A 156 -11.30 0.49 16.26
N GLY A 157 -10.38 -0.46 16.23
CA GLY A 157 -9.20 -0.47 17.12
C GLY A 157 -9.53 -0.61 18.60
N ARG A 158 -10.76 -0.98 18.95
CA ARG A 158 -11.12 -1.33 20.31
C ARG A 158 -10.62 -2.73 20.61
N SER A 159 -9.37 -2.76 20.89
CA SER A 159 -8.49 -3.87 21.13
C SER A 159 -9.10 -4.95 21.97
N THR A 160 -9.02 -6.07 21.42
CA THR A 160 -8.55 -7.21 22.20
C THR A 160 -7.14 -7.46 21.69
N SER A 161 -6.18 -7.65 22.54
CA SER A 161 -4.80 -8.06 22.35
C SER A 161 -4.52 -8.80 21.00
N ILE A 162 -4.43 -8.07 19.91
CA ILE A 162 -4.01 -8.58 18.61
C ILE A 162 -2.60 -8.09 18.37
N SER A 163 -1.66 -8.62 19.16
CA SER A 163 -0.24 -8.53 18.87
C SER A 163 0.28 -9.76 18.09
N GLU A 164 -0.60 -10.67 17.71
CA GLU A 164 -0.21 -11.90 17.01
C GLU A 164 -1.00 -12.08 15.72
N SER A 165 -0.32 -11.79 14.61
CA SER A 165 -0.59 -12.18 13.23
C SER A 165 -1.68 -11.40 12.46
N ASN A 166 -1.25 -10.33 11.79
CA ASN A 166 -2.00 -9.70 10.68
C ASN A 166 -2.43 -10.69 9.57
N ASP A 167 -1.75 -11.84 9.45
CA ASP A 167 -2.07 -12.86 8.45
C ASP A 167 -3.29 -13.72 8.84
N LYS A 168 -3.50 -14.00 10.12
CA LYS A 168 -4.71 -14.73 10.57
C LYS A 168 -5.98 -13.90 10.41
N VAL A 169 -5.92 -12.60 10.65
CA VAL A 169 -7.08 -11.70 10.51
C VAL A 169 -7.55 -11.60 9.07
N LYS A 170 -6.64 -11.58 8.09
CA LYS A 170 -6.99 -11.59 6.66
C LYS A 170 -7.67 -12.90 6.24
N VAL A 171 -7.13 -14.04 6.66
CA VAL A 171 -7.68 -15.37 6.33
C VAL A 171 -9.05 -15.58 6.98
N ASP A 172 -9.22 -15.15 8.24
CA ASP A 172 -10.52 -15.26 8.92
C ASP A 172 -11.56 -14.29 8.34
N ALA A 173 -11.18 -13.10 7.88
CA ALA A 173 -12.08 -12.16 7.21
C ALA A 173 -12.53 -12.68 5.82
N GLU A 174 -11.62 -13.25 5.03
CA GLU A 174 -11.95 -13.83 3.72
C GLU A 174 -12.87 -15.08 3.85
N LEU A 175 -12.61 -15.95 4.83
CA LEU A 175 -13.46 -17.11 5.12
C LEU A 175 -14.84 -16.70 5.64
N GLN A 176 -14.95 -15.62 6.41
CA GLN A 176 -16.21 -15.11 6.92
C GLN A 176 -17.02 -14.40 5.82
N TYR A 177 -16.35 -13.69 4.91
CA TYR A 177 -16.99 -13.05 3.75
C TYR A 177 -17.57 -14.09 2.78
N SER A 178 -16.88 -15.22 2.55
CA SER A 178 -17.41 -16.34 1.77
C SER A 178 -18.66 -16.96 2.44
N GLY A 179 -18.65 -17.08 3.76
CA GLY A 179 -19.78 -17.63 4.51
C GLY A 179 -21.04 -16.77 4.45
N LEU A 180 -20.93 -15.44 4.46
CA LEU A 180 -22.06 -14.53 4.29
C LEU A 180 -22.61 -14.56 2.86
N LYS A 181 -21.74 -14.68 1.86
CA LYS A 181 -22.13 -14.83 0.47
C LYS A 181 -22.90 -16.13 0.23
N ASP A 182 -22.41 -17.26 0.79
CA ASP A 182 -23.07 -18.56 0.73
C ASP A 182 -24.44 -18.52 1.41
N LEU A 183 -24.56 -17.76 2.48
CA LEU A 183 -25.82 -17.58 3.24
C LEU A 183 -26.83 -16.74 2.45
N ALA A 184 -26.39 -15.68 1.79
CA ALA A 184 -27.22 -14.86 0.90
C ALA A 184 -27.68 -15.66 -0.34
N GLU A 185 -26.81 -16.50 -0.90
CA GLU A 185 -27.15 -17.39 -2.00
C GLU A 185 -28.16 -18.45 -1.57
N ALA A 186 -27.97 -19.08 -0.41
CA ALA A 186 -28.92 -20.05 0.16
C ALA A 186 -30.28 -19.43 0.46
N PHE A 187 -30.32 -18.20 0.96
CA PHE A 187 -31.56 -17.45 1.20
C PHE A 187 -32.29 -17.13 -0.10
N ASN A 188 -31.58 -16.68 -1.11
CA ASN A 188 -32.14 -16.39 -2.42
C ASN A 188 -32.60 -17.65 -3.17
N GLU A 189 -31.92 -18.79 -3.02
CA GLU A 189 -32.38 -20.07 -3.53
C GLU A 189 -33.66 -20.57 -2.81
N GLY A 190 -33.72 -20.39 -1.52
CA GLY A 190 -34.93 -20.70 -0.73
C GLY A 190 -36.13 -19.87 -1.20
N LYS A 191 -35.94 -18.57 -1.42
CA LYS A 191 -36.95 -17.63 -1.96
C LYS A 191 -37.41 -18.05 -3.36
N ARG A 192 -36.48 -18.43 -4.25
CA ARG A 192 -36.77 -18.89 -5.63
C ARG A 192 -37.56 -20.23 -5.63
N LYS A 193 -37.23 -21.17 -4.75
CA LYS A 193 -37.93 -22.45 -4.65
C LYS A 193 -39.36 -22.29 -4.10
N TYR A 194 -39.57 -21.32 -3.22
CA TYR A 194 -40.88 -20.99 -2.68
C TYR A 194 -41.82 -20.37 -3.72
N LEU A 195 -41.30 -19.38 -4.47
CA LEU A 195 -42.02 -18.69 -5.56
C LEU A 195 -42.37 -19.61 -6.75
N LYS A 196 -41.69 -20.74 -6.94
CA LYS A 196 -42.01 -21.72 -7.99
C LYS A 196 -43.06 -22.74 -7.56
N LYS A 197 -43.49 -22.77 -6.30
CA LYS A 197 -44.50 -23.69 -5.75
C LYS A 197 -45.87 -23.02 -5.58
N GLN A 198 -45.99 -21.74 -5.83
CA GLN A 198 -47.25 -21.00 -6.01
C GLN A 198 -47.59 -20.88 -7.50
#